data_8300c8ddd479ff889a7f94ab02d36c50
#
_entry.id   8300c8ddd479ff889a7f94ab02d36c50
#
_cell.length_a   1.000
_cell.length_b   1.000
_cell.length_c   1.000
_cell.angle_alpha   90.00
_cell.angle_beta   90.00
_cell.angle_gamma   90.00
#
_symmetry.space_group_name_H-M   'P 1'
#
loop_
_entity.id
_entity.type
_entity.pdbx_description
1 polymer ?
#
loop_
_entity_poly.entity_id
_entity_poly.type
_entity_poly.pdbx_seq_one_letter_code
_entity_poly.pdbx_strand_id
1 'polypeptide(L)'
;MDTKYYQKHSLLRIFLGYFKPHRRLFAADMICALLVAAVDLAFPLVSRWSMNNLLPQNAYSVFFAVMGTMAAAYLIRAFLYFVICYWGHTFGIRVEADIRRDLFRHMQTLGYDFFDRNRTGQLMSRLTSDLFEITELAHHGPEDLVISLLTIIGALIVMFMIEWRLALVVCVILPILLVVVVLRRKKMSEASKGVKVKTAAINAEIESSLSGIRTAKAFANEDVEFRKFDNANYRFKTSKRQFHKEMGIFFSSLEFFMSVLSVSVITIGGALIMKERIEMVDLLTFSLYISTFTSPVRKLINFAEMFTDGFAGLSRFVELMRTEPTLRDAPDAVELKNVRGEIRAEHVTFAYEGDLDVLDDVSFTVAPGQTVAIVGPSGGGKSTLCRLVPRFYDVTDGKICIDGLDVRQVTQESLHHAIGVVQQDVFLFADTIGNNIRYGKPEATMEEIISAAKRAEIYDDIMEMPDGFDTYVGERGTLLSGGQKQRISIARIFLKNPPILILDEATSALDSVTEAKIQSALDALAVGRTTLIIAHRLSTIRNAERIFVVHDGRIAEEGTHEELMRRNGLYASLRNTQNLDRQK
;
A
#
# COMPACT_ATOMS: atom_id res chain seq x y z
N MET A 1 12.92 -11.27 3.49
CA MET A 1 14.22 -10.79 4.07
C MET A 1 13.98 -10.30 5.48
N ASP A 2 14.92 -10.49 6.43
CA ASP A 2 14.79 -10.03 7.83
C ASP A 2 14.86 -8.49 7.90
N THR A 3 14.09 -7.84 8.80
CA THR A 3 14.09 -6.38 9.03
C THR A 3 15.51 -5.83 9.24
N LYS A 4 16.38 -6.62 9.90
CA LYS A 4 17.80 -6.30 10.09
C LYS A 4 18.57 -6.11 8.77
N TYR A 5 18.15 -6.78 7.69
CA TYR A 5 18.76 -6.60 6.36
C TYR A 5 18.49 -5.19 5.83
N TYR A 6 17.25 -4.70 5.97
CA TYR A 6 16.87 -3.37 5.48
C TYR A 6 17.50 -2.24 6.29
N GLN A 7 17.75 -2.46 7.58
CA GLN A 7 18.44 -1.48 8.43
C GLN A 7 19.92 -1.31 8.08
N LYS A 8 20.61 -2.41 7.72
CA LYS A 8 22.06 -2.44 7.49
C LYS A 8 22.50 -1.99 6.10
N HIS A 9 21.60 -2.02 5.11
CA HIS A 9 21.98 -1.82 3.72
C HIS A 9 21.46 -0.51 3.13
N SER A 10 22.19 0.06 2.17
CA SER A 10 21.76 1.23 1.40
C SER A 10 20.59 0.87 0.48
N LEU A 11 19.78 1.89 0.11
CA LEU A 11 18.64 1.74 -0.80
C LEU A 11 19.01 1.00 -2.08
N LEU A 12 20.10 1.41 -2.72
CA LEU A 12 20.59 0.79 -3.96
C LEU A 12 20.95 -0.69 -3.78
N ARG A 13 21.58 -1.06 -2.66
CA ARG A 13 21.93 -2.46 -2.37
C ARG A 13 20.70 -3.32 -2.13
N ILE A 14 19.70 -2.79 -1.47
CA ILE A 14 18.41 -3.44 -1.27
C ILE A 14 17.72 -3.67 -2.62
N PHE A 15 17.64 -2.62 -3.44
CA PHE A 15 17.06 -2.67 -4.77
C PHE A 15 17.72 -3.74 -5.65
N LEU A 16 19.05 -3.71 -5.78
CA LEU A 16 19.81 -4.70 -6.53
C LEU A 16 19.71 -6.11 -5.93
N GLY A 17 19.38 -6.22 -4.65
CA GLY A 17 19.10 -7.50 -3.98
C GLY A 17 17.95 -8.26 -4.62
N TYR A 18 16.91 -7.55 -5.05
CA TYR A 18 15.74 -8.14 -5.73
C TYR A 18 16.02 -8.59 -7.17
N PHE A 19 17.14 -8.15 -7.77
CA PHE A 19 17.54 -8.62 -9.11
C PHE A 19 18.17 -10.01 -9.09
N LYS A 20 18.78 -10.41 -7.96
CA LYS A 20 19.53 -11.68 -7.85
C LYS A 20 18.71 -12.92 -8.23
N PRO A 21 17.47 -13.10 -7.79
CA PRO A 21 16.66 -14.27 -8.16
C PRO A 21 16.38 -14.32 -9.66
N HIS A 22 16.30 -13.16 -10.31
CA HIS A 22 15.88 -12.98 -11.70
C HIS A 22 17.03 -12.62 -12.65
N ARG A 23 18.29 -12.78 -12.22
CA ARG A 23 19.51 -12.36 -12.94
C ARG A 23 19.61 -12.88 -14.38
N ARG A 24 19.03 -14.06 -14.66
CA ARG A 24 19.06 -14.63 -16.02
C ARG A 24 18.18 -13.84 -17.00
N LEU A 25 17.00 -13.42 -16.57
CA LEU A 25 16.11 -12.59 -17.39
C LEU A 25 16.74 -11.21 -17.62
N PHE A 26 17.24 -10.58 -16.55
CA PHE A 26 17.93 -9.31 -16.63
C PHE A 26 19.14 -9.34 -17.56
N ALA A 27 19.98 -10.38 -17.48
CA ALA A 27 21.13 -10.54 -18.36
C ALA A 27 20.71 -10.73 -19.82
N ALA A 28 19.69 -11.55 -20.09
CA ALA A 28 19.17 -11.75 -21.43
C ALA A 28 18.62 -10.46 -22.03
N ASP A 29 17.87 -9.68 -21.24
CA ASP A 29 17.36 -8.37 -21.63
C ASP A 29 18.49 -7.41 -22.00
N MET A 30 19.50 -7.27 -21.14
CA MET A 30 20.68 -6.43 -21.38
C MET A 30 21.49 -6.87 -22.63
N ILE A 31 21.64 -8.17 -22.87
CA ILE A 31 22.31 -8.68 -24.06
C ILE A 31 21.52 -8.31 -25.31
N CYS A 32 20.21 -8.50 -25.30
CA CYS A 32 19.34 -8.11 -26.41
C CYS A 32 19.40 -6.60 -26.69
N ALA A 33 19.41 -5.78 -25.62
CA ALA A 33 19.54 -4.33 -25.71
C ALA A 33 20.87 -3.91 -26.36
N LEU A 34 21.97 -4.55 -25.97
CA LEU A 34 23.30 -4.32 -26.57
C LEU A 34 23.31 -4.69 -28.08
N LEU A 35 22.69 -5.82 -28.44
CA LEU A 35 22.61 -6.26 -29.84
C LEU A 35 21.75 -5.32 -30.68
N VAL A 36 20.65 -4.83 -30.15
CA VAL A 36 19.79 -3.82 -30.83
C VAL A 36 20.60 -2.55 -31.09
N ALA A 37 21.32 -2.03 -30.09
CA ALA A 37 22.17 -0.84 -30.24
C ALA A 37 23.27 -1.07 -31.27
N ALA A 38 23.88 -2.26 -31.31
CA ALA A 38 24.91 -2.61 -32.29
C ALA A 38 24.37 -2.61 -33.74
N VAL A 39 23.16 -3.15 -33.97
CA VAL A 39 22.51 -3.11 -35.30
C VAL A 39 22.22 -1.67 -35.75
N ASP A 40 21.71 -0.84 -34.81
CA ASP A 40 21.43 0.57 -35.09
C ASP A 40 22.67 1.38 -35.45
N LEU A 41 23.82 1.09 -34.80
CA LEU A 41 25.10 1.72 -35.11
C LEU A 41 25.76 1.18 -36.38
N ALA A 42 25.55 -0.11 -36.72
CA ALA A 42 26.16 -0.74 -37.85
C ALA A 42 25.55 -0.27 -39.21
N PHE A 43 24.24 0.00 -39.23
CA PHE A 43 23.54 0.32 -40.48
C PHE A 43 24.11 1.51 -41.25
N PRO A 44 24.35 2.70 -40.65
CA PRO A 44 24.95 3.82 -41.35
C PRO A 44 26.37 3.52 -41.87
N LEU A 45 27.18 2.75 -41.10
CA LEU A 45 28.52 2.34 -41.48
C LEU A 45 28.51 1.42 -42.68
N VAL A 46 27.68 0.37 -42.64
CA VAL A 46 27.55 -0.61 -43.75
C VAL A 46 27.01 0.09 -44.99
N SER A 47 26.04 0.99 -44.83
CA SER A 47 25.51 1.79 -45.95
C SER A 47 26.60 2.65 -46.59
N ARG A 48 27.39 3.36 -45.77
CA ARG A 48 28.53 4.16 -46.25
C ARG A 48 29.54 3.31 -47.01
N TRP A 49 29.98 2.20 -46.39
CA TRP A 49 30.94 1.29 -47.02
C TRP A 49 30.42 0.76 -48.36
N SER A 50 29.16 0.33 -48.40
CA SER A 50 28.56 -0.22 -49.61
C SER A 50 28.46 0.82 -50.73
N MET A 51 28.07 2.06 -50.41
CA MET A 51 27.96 3.14 -51.37
C MET A 51 29.32 3.57 -51.92
N ASN A 52 30.37 3.62 -51.08
CA ASN A 52 31.69 4.07 -51.50
C ASN A 52 32.49 2.99 -52.21
N ASN A 53 32.27 1.70 -51.96
CA ASN A 53 33.10 0.63 -52.51
C ASN A 53 32.39 -0.20 -53.59
N LEU A 54 31.07 -0.45 -53.44
CA LEU A 54 30.37 -1.36 -54.35
C LEU A 54 29.73 -0.66 -55.56
N LEU A 55 29.16 0.52 -55.36
CA LEU A 55 28.49 1.27 -56.45
C LEU A 55 29.49 1.77 -57.50
N PRO A 56 30.67 2.35 -57.15
CA PRO A 56 31.64 2.79 -58.13
C PRO A 56 32.23 1.63 -58.97
N GLN A 57 32.24 0.42 -58.40
CA GLN A 57 32.73 -0.79 -59.07
C GLN A 57 31.65 -1.50 -59.91
N ASN A 58 30.43 -0.95 -59.97
CA ASN A 58 29.26 -1.59 -60.60
C ASN A 58 28.91 -2.98 -60.02
N ALA A 59 29.32 -3.24 -58.76
CA ALA A 59 29.06 -4.51 -58.07
C ALA A 59 27.63 -4.56 -57.49
N TYR A 60 26.61 -4.31 -58.33
CA TYR A 60 25.22 -4.15 -57.90
C TYR A 60 24.64 -5.39 -57.20
N SER A 61 24.99 -6.60 -57.67
CA SER A 61 24.51 -7.83 -57.04
C SER A 61 25.01 -7.98 -55.60
N VAL A 62 26.26 -7.59 -55.34
CA VAL A 62 26.85 -7.60 -54.00
C VAL A 62 26.23 -6.49 -53.14
N PHE A 63 26.02 -5.31 -53.73
CA PHE A 63 25.32 -4.21 -53.02
C PHE A 63 23.93 -4.63 -52.53
N PHE A 64 23.11 -5.22 -53.42
CA PHE A 64 21.78 -5.68 -53.01
C PHE A 64 21.84 -6.85 -52.05
N ALA A 65 22.82 -7.75 -52.11
CA ALA A 65 23.02 -8.81 -51.12
C ALA A 65 23.35 -8.25 -49.76
N VAL A 66 24.24 -7.24 -49.64
CA VAL A 66 24.58 -6.56 -48.40
C VAL A 66 23.35 -5.83 -47.81
N MET A 67 22.59 -5.11 -48.65
CA MET A 67 21.37 -4.45 -48.19
C MET A 67 20.29 -5.47 -47.76
N GLY A 68 20.19 -6.61 -48.46
CA GLY A 68 19.34 -7.72 -48.03
C GLY A 68 19.76 -8.32 -46.70
N THR A 69 21.08 -8.45 -46.44
CA THR A 69 21.61 -8.88 -45.15
C THR A 69 21.27 -7.87 -44.03
N MET A 70 21.35 -6.57 -44.32
CA MET A 70 20.94 -5.55 -43.36
C MET A 70 19.42 -5.59 -43.08
N ALA A 71 18.60 -5.83 -44.11
CA ALA A 71 17.17 -6.03 -43.91
C ALA A 71 16.88 -7.25 -43.02
N ALA A 72 17.62 -8.36 -43.23
CA ALA A 72 17.53 -9.53 -42.32
C ALA A 72 17.99 -9.21 -40.91
N ALA A 73 19.06 -8.40 -40.76
CA ALA A 73 19.50 -7.92 -39.45
C ALA A 73 18.42 -7.07 -38.72
N TYR A 74 17.65 -6.26 -39.47
CA TYR A 74 16.51 -5.54 -38.88
C TYR A 74 15.34 -6.45 -38.49
N LEU A 75 15.12 -7.56 -39.18
CA LEU A 75 14.16 -8.59 -38.76
C LEU A 75 14.61 -9.22 -37.42
N ILE A 76 15.91 -9.55 -37.31
CA ILE A 76 16.49 -10.05 -36.04
C ILE A 76 16.36 -8.98 -34.96
N ARG A 77 16.66 -7.72 -35.26
CA ARG A 77 16.49 -6.59 -34.35
C ARG A 77 15.05 -6.48 -33.86
N ALA A 78 14.06 -6.62 -34.73
CA ALA A 78 12.65 -6.59 -34.36
C ALA A 78 12.30 -7.74 -33.38
N PHE A 79 12.84 -8.94 -33.60
CA PHE A 79 12.69 -10.06 -32.70
C PHE A 79 13.38 -9.79 -31.35
N LEU A 80 14.62 -9.28 -31.36
CA LEU A 80 15.32 -8.90 -30.13
C LEU A 80 14.55 -7.82 -29.33
N TYR A 81 13.96 -6.84 -30.03
CA TYR A 81 13.11 -5.83 -29.41
C TYR A 81 11.86 -6.43 -28.78
N PHE A 82 11.25 -7.43 -29.42
CA PHE A 82 10.17 -8.21 -28.81
C PHE A 82 10.64 -8.91 -27.54
N VAL A 83 11.82 -9.51 -27.53
CA VAL A 83 12.40 -10.16 -26.34
C VAL A 83 12.63 -9.14 -25.21
N ILE A 84 13.17 -7.96 -25.53
CA ILE A 84 13.34 -6.85 -24.57
C ILE A 84 11.98 -6.47 -23.97
N CYS A 85 10.98 -6.18 -24.80
CA CYS A 85 9.66 -5.81 -24.32
C CYS A 85 9.02 -6.91 -23.46
N TYR A 86 9.10 -8.17 -23.86
CA TYR A 86 8.44 -9.27 -23.16
C TYR A 86 9.21 -9.72 -21.92
N TRP A 87 10.52 -10.00 -22.06
CA TRP A 87 11.32 -10.53 -20.93
C TRP A 87 11.74 -9.44 -19.96
N GLY A 88 12.02 -8.24 -20.43
CA GLY A 88 12.30 -7.10 -19.58
C GLY A 88 11.10 -6.75 -18.68
N HIS A 89 9.89 -6.62 -19.25
CA HIS A 89 8.69 -6.44 -18.44
C HIS A 89 8.41 -7.64 -17.52
N THR A 90 8.64 -8.88 -17.99
CA THR A 90 8.51 -10.07 -17.14
C THR A 90 9.49 -10.04 -15.95
N PHE A 91 10.70 -9.55 -16.16
CA PHE A 91 11.66 -9.31 -15.08
C PHE A 91 11.11 -8.29 -14.07
N GLY A 92 10.63 -7.13 -14.55
CA GLY A 92 10.02 -6.10 -13.71
C GLY A 92 8.85 -6.63 -12.88
N ILE A 93 7.91 -7.34 -13.51
CA ILE A 93 6.73 -7.95 -12.86
C ILE A 93 7.14 -8.93 -11.75
N ARG A 94 8.20 -9.73 -11.96
CA ARG A 94 8.69 -10.67 -10.94
C ARG A 94 9.32 -9.95 -9.75
N VAL A 95 10.11 -8.90 -10.01
CA VAL A 95 10.68 -8.04 -8.97
C VAL A 95 9.57 -7.39 -8.16
N GLU A 96 8.55 -6.85 -8.83
CA GLU A 96 7.37 -6.27 -8.18
C GLU A 96 6.63 -7.27 -7.29
N ALA A 97 6.38 -8.46 -7.80
CA ALA A 97 5.69 -9.51 -7.05
C ALA A 97 6.46 -9.93 -5.79
N ASP A 98 7.80 -10.00 -5.86
CA ASP A 98 8.64 -10.32 -4.71
C ASP A 98 8.63 -9.19 -3.68
N ILE A 99 8.78 -7.92 -4.12
CA ILE A 99 8.70 -6.74 -3.24
C ILE A 99 7.32 -6.67 -2.58
N ARG A 100 6.23 -6.85 -3.34
CA ARG A 100 4.85 -6.82 -2.82
C ARG A 100 4.63 -7.90 -1.78
N ARG A 101 5.12 -9.12 -2.02
CA ARG A 101 5.01 -10.24 -1.07
C ARG A 101 5.76 -9.96 0.23
N ASP A 102 7.00 -9.47 0.13
CA ASP A 102 7.79 -9.14 1.31
C ASP A 102 7.14 -8.00 2.12
N LEU A 103 6.67 -6.95 1.43
CA LEU A 103 5.99 -5.81 2.05
C LEU A 103 4.69 -6.23 2.74
N PHE A 104 3.84 -6.99 2.07
CA PHE A 104 2.58 -7.46 2.65
C PHE A 104 2.81 -8.36 3.87
N ARG A 105 3.79 -9.27 3.77
CA ARG A 105 4.17 -10.13 4.91
C ARG A 105 4.68 -9.30 6.08
N HIS A 106 5.51 -8.29 5.81
CA HIS A 106 6.02 -7.41 6.86
C HIS A 106 4.90 -6.62 7.52
N MET A 107 3.96 -6.05 6.74
CA MET A 107 2.78 -5.37 7.29
C MET A 107 1.98 -6.25 8.25
N GLN A 108 1.86 -7.56 7.98
CA GLN A 108 1.15 -8.49 8.88
C GLN A 108 1.86 -8.71 10.23
N THR A 109 3.13 -8.30 10.37
CA THR A 109 3.87 -8.39 11.64
C THR A 109 3.79 -7.12 12.47
N LEU A 110 3.26 -6.03 11.93
CA LEU A 110 3.17 -4.73 12.62
C LEU A 110 2.01 -4.72 13.61
N GLY A 111 2.18 -3.99 14.72
CA GLY A 111 1.20 -3.89 15.79
C GLY A 111 0.02 -2.95 15.45
N TYR A 112 -0.98 -2.94 16.34
CA TYR A 112 -2.18 -2.09 16.21
C TYR A 112 -1.84 -0.59 16.13
N ASP A 113 -0.85 -0.14 16.90
CA ASP A 113 -0.34 1.22 16.92
C ASP A 113 0.07 1.74 15.54
N PHE A 114 0.66 0.88 14.71
CA PHE A 114 1.01 1.22 13.34
C PHE A 114 -0.25 1.47 12.49
N PHE A 115 -1.26 0.60 12.59
CA PHE A 115 -2.49 0.72 11.80
C PHE A 115 -3.39 1.87 12.27
N ASP A 116 -3.36 2.22 13.54
CA ASP A 116 -4.09 3.37 14.09
C ASP A 116 -3.56 4.71 13.54
N ARG A 117 -2.23 4.78 13.30
CA ARG A 117 -1.58 6.00 12.75
C ARG A 117 -1.60 6.08 11.23
N ASN A 118 -1.72 4.96 10.54
CA ASN A 118 -1.60 4.91 9.10
C ASN A 118 -2.95 4.62 8.43
N ARG A 119 -3.35 5.50 7.53
CA ARG A 119 -4.60 5.31 6.77
C ARG A 119 -4.46 4.14 5.80
N THR A 120 -5.45 3.25 5.76
CA THR A 120 -5.48 2.09 4.85
C THR A 120 -5.22 2.47 3.39
N GLY A 121 -5.79 3.59 2.92
CA GLY A 121 -5.57 4.05 1.54
C GLY A 121 -4.10 4.41 1.24
N GLN A 122 -3.34 4.92 2.23
CA GLN A 122 -1.90 5.17 2.07
C GLN A 122 -1.13 3.85 1.97
N LEU A 123 -1.47 2.87 2.81
CA LEU A 123 -0.85 1.55 2.77
C LEU A 123 -1.14 0.82 1.45
N MET A 124 -2.37 0.94 0.93
CA MET A 124 -2.72 0.43 -0.40
C MET A 124 -1.87 1.08 -1.50
N SER A 125 -1.66 2.39 -1.46
CA SER A 125 -0.79 3.09 -2.43
C SER A 125 0.65 2.58 -2.38
N ARG A 126 1.17 2.20 -1.19
CA ARG A 126 2.50 1.57 -1.03
C ARG A 126 2.59 0.22 -1.74
N LEU A 127 1.50 -0.57 -1.70
CA LEU A 127 1.43 -1.91 -2.30
C LEU A 127 1.11 -1.90 -3.81
N THR A 128 0.73 -0.75 -4.36
CA THR A 128 0.33 -0.59 -5.77
C THR A 128 1.16 0.45 -6.50
N SER A 129 0.84 1.74 -6.35
CA SER A 129 1.45 2.82 -7.13
C SER A 129 2.96 2.97 -6.90
N ASP A 130 3.41 2.86 -5.64
CA ASP A 130 4.85 2.96 -5.34
C ASP A 130 5.63 1.79 -5.94
N LEU A 131 5.04 0.59 -5.95
CA LEU A 131 5.69 -0.59 -6.54
C LEU A 131 5.75 -0.50 -8.06
N PHE A 132 4.72 0.05 -8.70
CA PHE A 132 4.75 0.30 -10.14
C PHE A 132 5.93 1.21 -10.52
N GLU A 133 6.14 2.32 -9.83
CA GLU A 133 7.25 3.23 -10.08
C GLU A 133 8.62 2.57 -9.84
N ILE A 134 8.74 1.71 -8.82
CA ILE A 134 9.96 0.92 -8.57
C ILE A 134 10.21 -0.07 -9.70
N THR A 135 9.16 -0.69 -10.24
CA THR A 135 9.22 -1.68 -11.31
C THR A 135 9.66 -1.05 -12.63
N GLU A 136 9.08 0.10 -12.96
CA GLU A 136 9.49 0.88 -14.14
C GLU A 136 10.98 1.23 -14.06
N LEU A 137 11.45 1.68 -12.89
CA LEU A 137 12.87 1.95 -12.68
C LEU A 137 13.73 0.68 -12.79
N ALA A 138 13.26 -0.46 -12.31
CA ALA A 138 14.02 -1.71 -12.32
C ALA A 138 14.26 -2.24 -13.74
N HIS A 139 13.27 -2.11 -14.60
CA HIS A 139 13.31 -2.61 -15.97
C HIS A 139 13.86 -1.55 -16.94
N HIS A 140 13.15 -0.45 -17.13
CA HIS A 140 13.55 0.58 -18.10
C HIS A 140 14.80 1.36 -17.69
N GLY A 141 15.08 1.48 -16.38
CA GLY A 141 16.21 2.26 -15.88
C GLY A 141 17.56 1.84 -16.47
N PRO A 142 18.01 0.61 -16.24
CA PRO A 142 19.27 0.10 -16.78
C PRO A 142 19.25 -0.01 -18.31
N GLU A 143 18.15 -0.48 -18.90
CA GLU A 143 17.98 -0.67 -20.35
C GLU A 143 18.15 0.66 -21.09
N ASP A 144 17.31 1.65 -20.79
CA ASP A 144 17.30 2.94 -21.48
C ASP A 144 18.62 3.70 -21.32
N LEU A 145 19.24 3.60 -20.11
CA LEU A 145 20.55 4.20 -19.86
C LEU A 145 21.64 3.57 -20.73
N VAL A 146 21.71 2.23 -20.76
CA VAL A 146 22.73 1.48 -21.50
C VAL A 146 22.58 1.69 -23.00
N ILE A 147 21.38 1.50 -23.54
CA ILE A 147 21.11 1.69 -24.98
C ILE A 147 21.43 3.14 -25.39
N SER A 148 20.93 4.13 -24.63
CA SER A 148 21.12 5.53 -24.99
C SER A 148 22.59 5.96 -24.95
N LEU A 149 23.33 5.59 -23.92
CA LEU A 149 24.75 5.92 -23.81
C LEU A 149 25.57 5.25 -24.90
N LEU A 150 25.34 3.96 -25.16
CA LEU A 150 26.06 3.23 -26.22
C LEU A 150 25.76 3.81 -27.60
N THR A 151 24.50 4.11 -27.90
CA THR A 151 24.13 4.66 -29.20
C THR A 151 24.72 6.05 -29.40
N ILE A 152 24.64 6.95 -28.40
CA ILE A 152 25.19 8.31 -28.51
C ILE A 152 26.70 8.27 -28.62
N ILE A 153 27.39 7.58 -27.71
CA ILE A 153 28.86 7.52 -27.69
C ILE A 153 29.39 6.79 -28.94
N GLY A 154 28.78 5.65 -29.28
CA GLY A 154 29.17 4.88 -30.47
C GLY A 154 29.00 5.68 -31.76
N ALA A 155 27.89 6.37 -31.95
CA ALA A 155 27.65 7.23 -33.10
C ALA A 155 28.66 8.40 -33.15
N LEU A 156 28.94 9.07 -32.02
CA LEU A 156 29.95 10.13 -31.97
C LEU A 156 31.35 9.61 -32.34
N ILE A 157 31.78 8.46 -31.81
CA ILE A 157 33.08 7.85 -32.17
C ILE A 157 33.15 7.64 -33.69
N VAL A 158 32.15 7.06 -34.28
CA VAL A 158 32.10 6.81 -35.73
C VAL A 158 32.12 8.12 -36.52
N MET A 159 31.33 9.11 -36.12
CA MET A 159 31.31 10.43 -36.75
C MET A 159 32.70 11.11 -36.69
N PHE A 160 33.43 11.02 -35.57
CA PHE A 160 34.79 11.51 -35.47
C PHE A 160 35.78 10.79 -36.40
N MET A 161 35.61 9.48 -36.60
CA MET A 161 36.43 8.69 -37.52
C MET A 161 36.17 9.03 -38.98
N ILE A 162 34.97 9.49 -39.34
CA ILE A 162 34.62 9.87 -40.71
C ILE A 162 35.13 11.29 -41.02
N GLU A 163 34.69 12.30 -40.24
CA GLU A 163 35.10 13.69 -40.39
C GLU A 163 34.97 14.46 -39.05
N TRP A 164 36.10 14.70 -38.43
CA TRP A 164 36.14 15.31 -37.09
C TRP A 164 35.54 16.74 -37.03
N ARG A 165 35.66 17.53 -38.10
CA ARG A 165 35.14 18.91 -38.14
C ARG A 165 33.63 18.90 -38.06
N LEU A 166 33.00 17.98 -38.78
CA LEU A 166 31.54 17.81 -38.78
C LEU A 166 31.05 17.22 -37.48
N ALA A 167 31.79 16.28 -36.88
CA ALA A 167 31.53 15.73 -35.56
C ALA A 167 31.63 16.80 -34.45
N LEU A 168 32.54 17.78 -34.55
CA LEU A 168 32.62 18.91 -33.63
C LEU A 168 31.35 19.76 -33.63
N VAL A 169 30.68 19.93 -34.76
CA VAL A 169 29.39 20.65 -34.82
C VAL A 169 28.36 19.96 -33.93
N VAL A 170 28.29 18.63 -34.02
CA VAL A 170 27.41 17.82 -33.15
C VAL A 170 27.80 17.96 -31.69
N CYS A 171 29.11 17.88 -31.36
CA CYS A 171 29.63 18.03 -30.01
C CYS A 171 29.40 19.42 -29.41
N VAL A 172 29.23 20.47 -30.21
CA VAL A 172 28.89 21.81 -29.70
C VAL A 172 27.38 21.95 -29.50
N ILE A 173 26.57 21.45 -30.41
CA ILE A 173 25.10 21.62 -30.35
C ILE A 173 24.49 20.70 -29.28
N LEU A 174 24.96 19.45 -29.13
CA LEU A 174 24.41 18.52 -28.14
C LEU A 174 24.49 19.00 -26.69
N PRO A 175 25.60 19.54 -26.16
CA PRO A 175 25.63 20.12 -24.81
C PRO A 175 24.70 21.34 -24.67
N ILE A 176 24.57 22.19 -25.69
CA ILE A 176 23.63 23.32 -25.68
C ILE A 176 22.19 22.78 -25.57
N LEU A 177 21.85 21.79 -26.39
CA LEU A 177 20.56 21.10 -26.30
C LEU A 177 20.35 20.55 -24.89
N LEU A 178 21.33 19.84 -24.31
CA LEU A 178 21.25 19.26 -22.98
C LEU A 178 20.97 20.31 -21.90
N VAL A 179 21.67 21.46 -21.94
CA VAL A 179 21.44 22.57 -21.00
C VAL A 179 20.01 23.09 -21.14
N VAL A 180 19.54 23.35 -22.36
CA VAL A 180 18.16 23.83 -22.58
C VAL A 180 17.15 22.80 -22.11
N VAL A 181 17.37 21.51 -22.40
CA VAL A 181 16.51 20.41 -21.96
C VAL A 181 16.42 20.37 -20.44
N VAL A 182 17.55 20.43 -19.74
CA VAL A 182 17.58 20.42 -18.25
C VAL A 182 16.83 21.61 -17.66
N LEU A 183 17.07 22.82 -18.19
CA LEU A 183 16.39 24.04 -17.71
C LEU A 183 14.87 23.99 -17.94
N ARG A 184 14.45 23.56 -19.12
CA ARG A 184 13.01 23.44 -19.44
C ARG A 184 12.34 22.30 -18.68
N ARG A 185 13.07 21.18 -18.49
CA ARG A 185 12.62 20.07 -17.68
C ARG A 185 12.29 20.47 -16.24
N LYS A 186 13.16 21.28 -15.61
CA LYS A 186 12.92 21.78 -14.26
C LYS A 186 11.58 22.53 -14.17
N LYS A 187 11.30 23.46 -15.12
CA LYS A 187 10.03 24.20 -15.16
C LYS A 187 8.82 23.29 -15.37
N MET A 188 8.94 22.31 -16.25
CA MET A 188 7.90 21.32 -16.51
C MET A 188 7.63 20.45 -15.26
N SER A 189 8.68 20.02 -14.56
CA SER A 189 8.57 19.24 -13.33
C SER A 189 7.91 20.03 -12.20
N GLU A 190 8.24 21.32 -12.03
CA GLU A 190 7.58 22.21 -11.07
C GLU A 190 6.08 22.36 -11.37
N ALA A 191 5.73 22.54 -12.65
CA ALA A 191 4.33 22.59 -13.08
C ALA A 191 3.61 21.25 -12.85
N SER A 192 4.28 20.10 -13.10
CA SER A 192 3.76 18.75 -12.82
C SER A 192 3.45 18.55 -11.33
N LYS A 193 4.37 18.98 -10.43
CA LYS A 193 4.12 18.96 -8.97
C LYS A 193 2.89 19.78 -8.61
N GLY A 194 2.72 20.94 -9.24
CA GLY A 194 1.53 21.77 -9.07
C GLY A 194 0.23 21.04 -9.45
N VAL A 195 0.24 20.26 -10.54
CA VAL A 195 -0.90 19.41 -10.94
C VAL A 195 -1.16 18.33 -9.88
N LYS A 196 -0.12 17.62 -9.42
CA LYS A 196 -0.27 16.55 -8.39
C LYS A 196 -0.96 17.11 -7.11
N VAL A 197 -0.57 18.31 -6.65
CA VAL A 197 -1.19 18.99 -5.49
C VAL A 197 -2.67 19.34 -5.75
N LYS A 198 -3.01 19.84 -6.95
CA LYS A 198 -4.40 20.18 -7.28
C LYS A 198 -5.25 18.93 -7.53
N THR A 199 -4.66 17.84 -8.01
CA THR A 199 -5.31 16.52 -8.11
C THR A 199 -5.69 16.01 -6.72
N ALA A 200 -4.78 16.08 -5.75
CA ALA A 200 -5.08 15.68 -4.38
C ALA A 200 -6.22 16.52 -3.77
N ALA A 201 -6.21 17.85 -4.01
CA ALA A 201 -7.26 18.73 -3.51
C ALA A 201 -8.64 18.45 -4.14
N ILE A 202 -8.71 18.20 -5.46
CA ILE A 202 -10.00 17.86 -6.10
C ILE A 202 -10.51 16.49 -5.67
N ASN A 203 -9.61 15.49 -5.49
CA ASN A 203 -9.98 14.18 -5.00
C ASN A 203 -10.56 14.24 -3.58
N ALA A 204 -9.94 15.03 -2.69
CA ALA A 204 -10.45 15.26 -1.33
C ALA A 204 -11.85 15.92 -1.35
N GLU A 205 -12.09 16.86 -2.24
CA GLU A 205 -13.41 17.49 -2.39
C GLU A 205 -14.46 16.52 -2.91
N ILE A 206 -14.09 15.69 -3.92
CA ILE A 206 -14.97 14.64 -4.45
C ILE A 206 -15.30 13.61 -3.36
N GLU A 207 -14.29 13.13 -2.63
CA GLU A 207 -14.47 12.18 -1.53
C GLU A 207 -15.40 12.75 -0.46
N SER A 208 -15.19 13.99 -0.04
CA SER A 208 -16.03 14.67 0.96
C SER A 208 -17.49 14.80 0.48
N SER A 209 -17.69 15.29 -0.74
CA SER A 209 -19.03 15.50 -1.30
C SER A 209 -19.78 14.20 -1.54
N LEU A 210 -19.10 13.15 -2.04
CA LEU A 210 -19.74 11.84 -2.26
C LEU A 210 -20.02 11.10 -0.95
N SER A 211 -19.12 11.16 0.01
CA SER A 211 -19.33 10.58 1.35
C SER A 211 -20.45 11.27 2.10
N GLY A 212 -20.55 12.61 1.93
CA GLY A 212 -21.59 13.44 2.52
C GLY A 212 -22.90 13.56 1.70
N ILE A 213 -23.06 12.80 0.61
CA ILE A 213 -24.16 13.01 -0.35
C ILE A 213 -25.56 12.90 0.29
N ARG A 214 -25.74 12.01 1.26
CA ARG A 214 -27.01 11.86 1.98
C ARG A 214 -27.33 13.12 2.79
N THR A 215 -26.33 13.72 3.43
CA THR A 215 -26.47 14.97 4.17
C THR A 215 -26.77 16.12 3.22
N ALA A 216 -26.01 16.26 2.12
CA ALA A 216 -26.26 17.28 1.12
C ALA A 216 -27.69 17.22 0.60
N LYS A 217 -28.19 16.03 0.27
CA LYS A 217 -29.58 15.80 -0.17
C LYS A 217 -30.61 16.10 0.92
N ALA A 218 -30.36 15.68 2.17
CA ALA A 218 -31.27 15.92 3.29
C ALA A 218 -31.46 17.42 3.59
N PHE A 219 -30.44 18.24 3.29
CA PHE A 219 -30.49 19.70 3.46
C PHE A 219 -30.73 20.47 2.17
N ALA A 220 -30.95 19.79 1.03
CA ALA A 220 -31.10 20.40 -0.31
C ALA A 220 -29.96 21.36 -0.66
N ASN A 221 -28.73 20.98 -0.34
CA ASN A 221 -27.50 21.79 -0.49
C ASN A 221 -26.56 21.26 -1.60
N GLU A 222 -27.08 20.54 -2.60
CA GLU A 222 -26.30 20.02 -3.72
C GLU A 222 -25.56 21.11 -4.48
N ASP A 223 -26.17 22.30 -4.64
CA ASP A 223 -25.54 23.45 -5.29
C ASP A 223 -24.34 24.01 -4.51
N VAL A 224 -24.34 23.85 -3.19
CA VAL A 224 -23.19 24.26 -2.35
C VAL A 224 -22.02 23.35 -2.61
N GLU A 225 -22.24 22.04 -2.62
CA GLU A 225 -21.21 21.03 -2.91
C GLU A 225 -20.71 21.17 -4.35
N PHE A 226 -21.62 21.38 -5.32
CA PHE A 226 -21.22 21.61 -6.72
C PHE A 226 -20.31 22.83 -6.86
N ARG A 227 -20.58 23.94 -6.18
CA ARG A 227 -19.72 25.13 -6.23
C ARG A 227 -18.33 24.88 -5.63
N LYS A 228 -18.21 24.10 -4.55
CA LYS A 228 -16.93 23.71 -3.99
C LYS A 228 -16.12 22.88 -5.01
N PHE A 229 -16.76 21.85 -5.57
CA PHE A 229 -16.17 21.04 -6.62
C PHE A 229 -15.72 21.86 -7.83
N ASP A 230 -16.59 22.76 -8.34
CA ASP A 230 -16.28 23.58 -9.54
C ASP A 230 -15.08 24.50 -9.29
N ASN A 231 -14.95 25.09 -8.09
CA ASN A 231 -13.79 25.86 -7.70
C ASN A 231 -12.50 25.02 -7.70
N ALA A 232 -12.54 23.80 -7.13
CA ALA A 232 -11.42 22.89 -7.12
C ALA A 232 -11.04 22.44 -8.54
N ASN A 233 -12.04 22.13 -9.37
CA ASN A 233 -11.91 21.74 -10.77
C ASN A 233 -11.32 22.89 -11.63
N TYR A 234 -11.73 24.11 -11.40
CA TYR A 234 -11.16 25.28 -12.09
C TYR A 234 -9.66 25.44 -11.77
N ARG A 235 -9.28 25.31 -10.49
CA ARG A 235 -7.87 25.36 -10.06
C ARG A 235 -7.05 24.22 -10.67
N PHE A 236 -7.60 23.00 -10.71
CA PHE A 236 -6.99 21.85 -11.36
C PHE A 236 -6.80 22.08 -12.86
N LYS A 237 -7.86 22.52 -13.57
CA LYS A 237 -7.81 22.85 -15.00
C LYS A 237 -6.73 23.90 -15.30
N THR A 238 -6.63 24.94 -14.49
CA THR A 238 -5.63 26.00 -14.67
C THR A 238 -4.21 25.49 -14.47
N SER A 239 -3.97 24.67 -13.43
CA SER A 239 -2.68 24.04 -13.18
C SER A 239 -2.29 23.07 -14.32
N LYS A 240 -3.24 22.26 -14.79
CA LYS A 240 -3.02 21.34 -15.90
C LYS A 240 -2.70 22.07 -17.22
N ARG A 241 -3.38 23.21 -17.48
CA ARG A 241 -3.07 24.07 -18.63
C ARG A 241 -1.65 24.63 -18.55
N GLN A 242 -1.20 25.05 -17.36
CA GLN A 242 0.16 25.54 -17.16
C GLN A 242 1.19 24.41 -17.40
N PHE A 243 0.95 23.21 -16.90
CA PHE A 243 1.80 22.04 -17.17
C PHE A 243 1.92 21.75 -18.67
N HIS A 244 0.80 21.72 -19.40
CA HIS A 244 0.83 21.46 -20.85
C HIS A 244 1.50 22.60 -21.63
N LYS A 245 1.44 23.85 -21.13
CA LYS A 245 2.21 24.95 -21.72
C LYS A 245 3.71 24.70 -21.57
N GLU A 246 4.20 24.39 -20.37
CA GLU A 246 5.62 24.11 -20.14
C GLU A 246 6.08 22.85 -20.92
N MET A 247 5.24 21.83 -20.98
CA MET A 247 5.46 20.63 -21.78
C MET A 247 5.58 20.95 -23.29
N GLY A 248 4.67 21.79 -23.80
CA GLY A 248 4.73 22.26 -25.19
C GLY A 248 6.04 23.00 -25.49
N ILE A 249 6.44 23.93 -24.62
CA ILE A 249 7.71 24.67 -24.76
C ILE A 249 8.90 23.72 -24.70
N PHE A 250 8.87 22.72 -23.81
CA PHE A 250 9.93 21.71 -23.70
C PHE A 250 10.10 20.90 -24.99
N PHE A 251 9.03 20.29 -25.49
CA PHE A 251 9.10 19.47 -26.70
C PHE A 251 9.40 20.31 -27.96
N SER A 252 8.83 21.51 -28.08
CA SER A 252 9.15 22.42 -29.18
C SER A 252 10.62 22.86 -29.16
N SER A 253 11.19 23.09 -27.98
CA SER A 253 12.61 23.42 -27.86
C SER A 253 13.50 22.23 -28.28
N LEU A 254 13.16 21.01 -27.87
CA LEU A 254 13.88 19.79 -28.27
C LEU A 254 13.85 19.61 -29.79
N GLU A 255 12.68 19.72 -30.39
CA GLU A 255 12.49 19.57 -31.85
C GLU A 255 13.26 20.66 -32.62
N PHE A 256 13.21 21.90 -32.14
CA PHE A 256 13.96 23.01 -32.75
C PHE A 256 15.47 22.73 -32.77
N PHE A 257 16.07 22.34 -31.63
CA PHE A 257 17.52 22.10 -31.57
C PHE A 257 17.94 20.85 -32.38
N MET A 258 17.09 19.82 -32.46
CA MET A 258 17.33 18.66 -33.33
C MET A 258 17.29 19.05 -34.80
N SER A 259 16.36 19.92 -35.19
CA SER A 259 16.28 20.48 -36.53
C SER A 259 17.47 21.39 -36.86
N VAL A 260 17.87 22.25 -35.92
CA VAL A 260 19.07 23.11 -36.08
C VAL A 260 20.33 22.24 -36.21
N LEU A 261 20.46 21.14 -35.48
CA LEU A 261 21.56 20.20 -35.60
C LEU A 261 21.61 19.63 -37.04
N SER A 262 20.47 19.14 -37.55
CA SER A 262 20.37 18.59 -38.90
C SER A 262 20.72 19.63 -39.97
N VAL A 263 20.16 20.84 -39.90
CA VAL A 263 20.45 21.96 -40.81
C VAL A 263 21.92 22.35 -40.76
N SER A 264 22.51 22.46 -39.57
CA SER A 264 23.91 22.82 -39.37
C SER A 264 24.86 21.79 -39.99
N VAL A 265 24.57 20.51 -39.82
CA VAL A 265 25.38 19.44 -40.41
C VAL A 265 25.27 19.43 -41.90
N ILE A 266 24.08 19.60 -42.49
CA ILE A 266 23.89 19.70 -43.93
C ILE A 266 24.61 20.94 -44.51
N THR A 267 24.47 22.08 -43.85
CA THR A 267 25.10 23.34 -44.33
C THR A 267 26.64 23.26 -44.30
N ILE A 268 27.21 22.85 -43.17
CA ILE A 268 28.67 22.76 -43.01
C ILE A 268 29.22 21.59 -43.83
N GLY A 269 28.48 20.46 -43.89
CA GLY A 269 28.82 19.33 -44.71
C GLY A 269 28.83 19.68 -46.20
N GLY A 270 27.83 20.42 -46.68
CA GLY A 270 27.80 20.97 -48.02
C GLY A 270 29.00 21.87 -48.35
N ALA A 271 29.38 22.77 -47.40
CA ALA A 271 30.57 23.59 -47.54
C ALA A 271 31.89 22.77 -47.56
N LEU A 272 31.95 21.65 -46.84
CA LEU A 272 33.10 20.73 -46.85
C LEU A 272 33.13 19.93 -48.19
N ILE A 273 32.00 19.53 -48.73
CA ILE A 273 31.92 18.90 -50.08
C ILE A 273 32.40 19.86 -51.15
N MET A 274 31.97 21.13 -51.13
CA MET A 274 32.46 22.17 -52.05
C MET A 274 33.98 22.37 -52.00
N LYS A 275 34.60 22.05 -50.84
CA LYS A 275 36.08 22.08 -50.66
C LYS A 275 36.75 20.73 -50.88
N GLU A 276 36.04 19.76 -51.43
CA GLU A 276 36.54 18.39 -51.72
C GLU A 276 37.10 17.69 -50.48
N ARG A 277 36.57 17.96 -49.26
CA ARG A 277 37.04 17.39 -47.98
C ARG A 277 36.28 16.14 -47.59
N ILE A 278 35.02 16.04 -48.00
CA ILE A 278 34.13 14.88 -47.76
C ILE A 278 33.30 14.60 -49.00
N GLU A 279 32.82 13.39 -49.09
CA GLU A 279 31.91 12.95 -50.14
C GLU A 279 30.45 13.11 -49.77
N MET A 280 29.53 13.07 -50.75
CA MET A 280 28.09 13.12 -50.53
C MET A 280 27.63 11.97 -49.62
N VAL A 281 28.24 10.79 -49.72
CA VAL A 281 27.95 9.59 -48.93
C VAL A 281 28.30 9.82 -47.44
N ASP A 282 29.36 10.57 -47.17
CA ASP A 282 29.73 10.94 -45.78
C ASP A 282 28.64 11.81 -45.15
N LEU A 283 28.16 12.81 -45.88
CA LEU A 283 27.09 13.69 -45.40
C LEU A 283 25.78 12.89 -45.18
N LEU A 284 25.42 11.96 -46.09
CA LEU A 284 24.29 11.07 -45.89
C LEU A 284 24.46 10.22 -44.62
N THR A 285 25.66 9.69 -44.37
CA THR A 285 25.99 8.88 -43.18
C THR A 285 25.81 9.70 -41.90
N PHE A 286 26.29 10.95 -41.89
CA PHE A 286 26.07 11.86 -40.77
C PHE A 286 24.58 12.12 -40.50
N SER A 287 23.78 12.32 -41.59
CA SER A 287 22.33 12.54 -41.47
C SER A 287 21.63 11.31 -40.89
N LEU A 288 22.04 10.09 -41.25
CA LEU A 288 21.52 8.86 -40.67
C LEU A 288 21.85 8.77 -39.17
N TYR A 289 23.11 9.09 -38.74
CA TYR A 289 23.46 9.10 -37.31
C TYR A 289 22.72 10.16 -36.54
N ILE A 290 22.50 11.35 -37.07
CA ILE A 290 21.71 12.39 -36.38
C ILE A 290 20.29 11.91 -36.13
N SER A 291 19.67 11.22 -37.08
CA SER A 291 18.33 10.67 -36.90
C SER A 291 18.26 9.64 -35.76
N THR A 292 19.35 8.92 -35.52
CA THR A 292 19.42 7.93 -34.40
C THR A 292 19.55 8.57 -33.01
N PHE A 293 19.91 9.85 -32.87
CA PHE A 293 20.02 10.52 -31.58
C PHE A 293 18.68 10.87 -30.92
N THR A 294 17.63 11.07 -31.73
CA THR A 294 16.33 11.56 -31.21
C THR A 294 15.76 10.64 -30.14
N SER A 295 15.75 9.33 -30.38
CA SER A 295 15.23 8.33 -29.43
C SER A 295 16.06 8.24 -28.15
N PRO A 296 17.39 8.04 -28.18
CA PRO A 296 18.23 8.03 -27.00
C PRO A 296 18.13 9.30 -26.14
N VAL A 297 18.08 10.48 -26.76
CA VAL A 297 17.93 11.73 -25.99
C VAL A 297 16.60 11.76 -25.26
N ARG A 298 15.49 11.38 -25.91
CA ARG A 298 14.18 11.28 -25.24
C ARG A 298 14.19 10.26 -24.11
N LYS A 299 14.81 9.09 -24.30
CA LYS A 299 14.95 8.05 -23.28
C LYS A 299 15.70 8.55 -22.04
N LEU A 300 16.83 9.23 -22.21
CA LEU A 300 17.58 9.83 -21.10
C LEU A 300 16.78 10.90 -20.33
N ILE A 301 15.95 11.66 -21.03
CA ILE A 301 15.06 12.64 -20.41
C ILE A 301 14.01 11.94 -19.54
N ASN A 302 13.36 10.90 -20.06
CA ASN A 302 12.35 10.13 -19.33
C ASN A 302 12.97 9.37 -18.16
N PHE A 303 14.17 8.83 -18.33
CA PHE A 303 14.92 8.16 -17.27
C PHE A 303 15.07 9.04 -16.02
N ALA A 304 15.35 10.34 -16.17
CA ALA A 304 15.51 11.23 -15.02
C ALA A 304 14.22 11.39 -14.18
N GLU A 305 13.03 11.31 -14.80
CA GLU A 305 11.75 11.32 -14.08
C GLU A 305 11.49 9.98 -13.40
N MET A 306 11.59 8.92 -14.17
CA MET A 306 11.43 7.56 -13.69
C MET A 306 12.38 7.24 -12.54
N PHE A 307 13.65 7.71 -12.61
CA PHE A 307 14.60 7.57 -11.52
C PHE A 307 14.14 8.31 -10.26
N THR A 308 13.62 9.52 -10.41
CA THR A 308 13.16 10.32 -9.26
C THR A 308 11.93 9.70 -8.60
N ASP A 309 10.92 9.31 -9.38
CA ASP A 309 9.67 8.74 -8.86
C ASP A 309 9.91 7.31 -8.33
N GLY A 310 10.65 6.48 -9.04
CA GLY A 310 11.00 5.12 -8.62
C GLY A 310 11.89 5.10 -7.37
N PHE A 311 12.88 6.01 -7.28
CA PHE A 311 13.72 6.13 -6.09
C PHE A 311 12.95 6.65 -4.88
N ALA A 312 11.99 7.55 -5.06
CA ALA A 312 11.08 8.00 -4.01
C ALA A 312 10.19 6.85 -3.54
N GLY A 313 9.62 6.04 -4.46
CA GLY A 313 8.86 4.84 -4.14
C GLY A 313 9.71 3.83 -3.35
N LEU A 314 10.93 3.57 -3.80
CA LEU A 314 11.89 2.69 -3.13
C LEU A 314 12.24 3.18 -1.72
N SER A 315 12.43 4.49 -1.54
CA SER A 315 12.70 5.07 -0.23
C SER A 315 11.56 4.81 0.74
N ARG A 316 10.31 5.05 0.30
CA ARG A 316 9.12 4.80 1.10
C ARG A 316 8.91 3.31 1.40
N PHE A 317 9.18 2.43 0.44
CA PHE A 317 9.18 0.98 0.65
C PHE A 317 10.18 0.57 1.74
N VAL A 318 11.43 1.03 1.64
CA VAL A 318 12.48 0.68 2.60
C VAL A 318 12.21 1.28 3.98
N GLU A 319 11.65 2.49 4.06
CA GLU A 319 11.19 3.11 5.31
C GLU A 319 10.19 2.20 6.03
N LEU A 320 9.18 1.71 5.30
CA LEU A 320 8.18 0.80 5.86
C LEU A 320 8.78 -0.55 6.27
N MET A 321 9.70 -1.12 5.47
CA MET A 321 10.41 -2.37 5.81
C MET A 321 11.36 -2.21 7.00
N ARG A 322 11.76 -0.99 7.35
CA ARG A 322 12.57 -0.66 8.53
C ARG A 322 11.74 -0.44 9.79
N THR A 323 10.43 -0.25 9.65
CA THR A 323 9.53 -0.13 10.80
C THR A 323 9.57 -1.42 11.59
N GLU A 324 9.94 -1.35 12.86
CA GLU A 324 9.98 -2.53 13.71
C GLU A 324 8.60 -2.80 14.31
N PRO A 325 8.17 -4.06 14.36
CA PRO A 325 7.00 -4.43 15.15
C PRO A 325 7.19 -4.01 16.61
N THR A 326 6.24 -3.26 17.15
CA THR A 326 6.23 -2.83 18.56
C THR A 326 6.02 -4.00 19.52
N LEU A 327 5.24 -4.98 19.07
CA LEU A 327 4.95 -6.20 19.81
C LEU A 327 5.71 -7.37 19.18
N ARG A 328 6.55 -8.01 19.98
CA ARG A 328 7.27 -9.24 19.59
C ARG A 328 7.19 -10.25 20.69
N ASP A 329 7.17 -11.51 20.32
CA ASP A 329 7.34 -12.59 21.29
C ASP A 329 8.76 -12.52 21.86
N ALA A 330 8.88 -12.70 23.17
CA ALA A 330 10.19 -12.83 23.82
C ALA A 330 10.91 -14.08 23.27
N PRO A 331 12.25 -14.08 23.21
CA PRO A 331 12.99 -15.25 22.71
C PRO A 331 12.73 -16.54 23.47
N ASP A 332 12.30 -16.42 24.72
CA ASP A 332 11.94 -17.47 25.69
C ASP A 332 10.42 -17.57 25.93
N ALA A 333 9.61 -16.93 25.06
CA ALA A 333 8.15 -16.96 25.20
C ALA A 333 7.63 -18.39 25.18
N VAL A 334 6.75 -18.69 26.15
CA VAL A 334 6.13 -20.01 26.30
C VAL A 334 4.74 -20.02 25.67
N GLU A 335 4.31 -21.20 25.24
CA GLU A 335 2.96 -21.41 24.74
C GLU A 335 1.97 -21.52 25.89
N LEU A 336 0.88 -20.74 25.87
CA LEU A 336 -0.17 -20.77 26.88
C LEU A 336 -1.05 -22.02 26.66
N LYS A 337 -0.96 -23.00 27.57
CA LYS A 337 -1.68 -24.28 27.46
C LYS A 337 -2.66 -24.48 28.61
N ASN A 338 -3.76 -25.20 28.35
CA ASN A 338 -4.77 -25.58 29.35
C ASN A 338 -5.26 -24.38 30.19
N VAL A 339 -5.59 -23.29 29.50
CA VAL A 339 -5.98 -22.02 30.12
C VAL A 339 -7.23 -22.18 30.97
N ARG A 340 -7.13 -21.87 32.27
CA ARG A 340 -8.26 -21.80 33.20
C ARG A 340 -8.96 -20.47 33.14
N GLY A 341 -8.21 -19.40 32.82
CA GLY A 341 -8.73 -18.07 32.57
C GLY A 341 -8.67 -17.10 33.77
N GLU A 342 -7.78 -17.28 34.76
CA GLU A 342 -7.52 -16.22 35.73
C GLU A 342 -6.89 -15.04 35.00
N ILE A 343 -7.42 -13.82 35.19
CA ILE A 343 -6.83 -12.56 34.71
C ILE A 343 -6.41 -11.72 35.91
N ARG A 344 -5.13 -11.29 35.92
CA ARG A 344 -4.61 -10.43 36.95
C ARG A 344 -3.87 -9.26 36.34
N ALA A 345 -4.26 -8.05 36.72
CA ALA A 345 -3.54 -6.81 36.45
C ALA A 345 -2.87 -6.32 37.76
N GLU A 346 -1.60 -5.98 37.69
CA GLU A 346 -0.82 -5.50 38.82
C GLU A 346 -0.16 -4.16 38.46
N HIS A 347 -0.59 -3.07 39.10
CA HIS A 347 -0.06 -1.71 38.96
C HIS A 347 0.05 -1.24 37.49
N VAL A 348 -0.98 -1.51 36.68
CA VAL A 348 -0.98 -1.24 35.26
C VAL A 348 -1.15 0.25 34.96
N THR A 349 -0.14 0.83 34.32
CA THR A 349 -0.18 2.19 33.77
C THR A 349 -0.05 2.09 32.24
N PHE A 350 -0.81 2.89 31.53
CA PHE A 350 -0.77 2.91 30.05
C PHE A 350 -1.12 4.27 29.48
N ALA A 351 -0.29 4.71 28.52
CA ALA A 351 -0.55 5.85 27.64
C ALA A 351 -0.41 5.43 26.18
N TYR A 352 -1.26 5.97 25.30
CA TYR A 352 -0.95 5.95 23.88
C TYR A 352 0.22 6.91 23.61
N GLU A 353 1.04 6.65 22.60
CA GLU A 353 2.21 7.49 22.31
C GLU A 353 1.89 9.00 22.27
N GLY A 354 2.62 9.78 23.09
CA GLY A 354 2.52 11.24 23.15
C GLY A 354 1.36 11.79 23.97
N ASP A 355 0.52 10.94 24.56
CA ASP A 355 -0.65 11.32 25.34
C ASP A 355 -0.41 11.22 26.85
N LEU A 356 -1.36 11.80 27.61
CA LEU A 356 -1.47 11.60 29.06
C LEU A 356 -1.85 10.13 29.35
N ASP A 357 -1.51 9.67 30.56
CA ASP A 357 -1.87 8.35 31.01
C ASP A 357 -3.39 8.13 30.93
N VAL A 358 -3.79 7.11 30.17
CA VAL A 358 -5.19 6.70 30.01
C VAL A 358 -5.58 5.72 31.11
N LEU A 359 -4.62 4.95 31.62
CA LEU A 359 -4.74 4.11 32.80
C LEU A 359 -3.58 4.43 33.73
N ASP A 360 -3.88 4.56 35.04
CA ASP A 360 -2.94 4.96 36.06
C ASP A 360 -3.11 4.04 37.31
N ASP A 361 -2.11 3.20 37.55
CA ASP A 361 -2.02 2.29 38.69
C ASP A 361 -3.24 1.36 38.87
N VAL A 362 -3.68 0.73 37.78
CA VAL A 362 -4.84 -0.17 37.79
C VAL A 362 -4.43 -1.57 38.24
N SER A 363 -5.07 -2.06 39.31
CA SER A 363 -4.87 -3.42 39.81
C SER A 363 -6.21 -4.12 40.04
N PHE A 364 -6.35 -5.36 39.51
CA PHE A 364 -7.53 -6.19 39.71
C PHE A 364 -7.23 -7.67 39.50
N THR A 365 -8.14 -8.52 39.97
CA THR A 365 -8.11 -9.97 39.70
C THR A 365 -9.50 -10.44 39.28
N VAL A 366 -9.57 -11.25 38.24
CA VAL A 366 -10.79 -11.95 37.77
C VAL A 366 -10.54 -13.44 37.91
N ALA A 367 -11.40 -14.12 38.68
CA ALA A 367 -11.28 -15.57 38.88
C ALA A 367 -11.67 -16.35 37.61
N PRO A 368 -11.15 -17.59 37.42
CA PRO A 368 -11.58 -18.46 36.35
C PRO A 368 -13.10 -18.64 36.30
N GLY A 369 -13.69 -18.46 35.15
CA GLY A 369 -15.14 -18.58 34.94
C GLY A 369 -15.98 -17.40 35.43
N GLN A 370 -15.37 -16.37 36.05
CA GLN A 370 -16.07 -15.20 36.56
C GLN A 370 -16.48 -14.24 35.46
N THR A 371 -17.69 -13.68 35.58
CA THR A 371 -18.17 -12.60 34.72
C THR A 371 -18.07 -11.25 35.43
N VAL A 372 -17.27 -10.34 34.86
CA VAL A 372 -17.03 -9.00 35.37
C VAL A 372 -17.51 -7.92 34.40
N ALA A 373 -18.34 -7.01 34.90
CA ALA A 373 -18.76 -5.83 34.12
C ALA A 373 -17.84 -4.65 34.41
N ILE A 374 -17.39 -3.97 33.33
CA ILE A 374 -16.60 -2.73 33.41
C ILE A 374 -17.51 -1.57 33.03
N VAL A 375 -17.72 -0.65 33.94
CA VAL A 375 -18.60 0.52 33.78
C VAL A 375 -17.85 1.82 34.07
N GLY A 376 -18.36 2.95 33.62
CA GLY A 376 -17.76 4.27 33.84
C GLY A 376 -18.08 5.26 32.74
N PRO A 377 -17.71 6.53 32.84
CA PRO A 377 -17.92 7.55 31.83
C PRO A 377 -17.17 7.24 30.55
N SER A 378 -17.62 7.86 29.42
CA SER A 378 -16.89 7.79 28.16
C SER A 378 -15.51 8.42 28.33
N GLY A 379 -14.47 7.80 27.73
CA GLY A 379 -13.08 8.26 27.88
C GLY A 379 -12.38 7.82 29.17
N GLY A 380 -13.06 7.12 30.10
CA GLY A 380 -12.48 6.69 31.37
C GLY A 380 -11.46 5.55 31.32
N GLY A 381 -11.11 5.00 30.13
CA GLY A 381 -10.10 3.93 29.99
C GLY A 381 -10.64 2.51 29.85
N LYS A 382 -11.97 2.29 29.86
CA LYS A 382 -12.61 0.95 29.79
C LYS A 382 -12.16 0.10 28.59
N SER A 383 -12.29 0.65 27.38
CA SER A 383 -11.90 -0.06 26.15
C SER A 383 -10.38 -0.26 26.06
N THR A 384 -9.60 0.68 26.61
CA THR A 384 -8.15 0.54 26.70
C THR A 384 -7.77 -0.64 27.59
N LEU A 385 -8.39 -0.76 28.78
CA LEU A 385 -8.16 -1.90 29.67
C LEU A 385 -8.43 -3.24 28.96
N CYS A 386 -9.55 -3.33 28.24
CA CYS A 386 -9.92 -4.52 27.48
C CYS A 386 -8.99 -4.82 26.28
N ARG A 387 -8.29 -3.82 25.73
CA ARG A 387 -7.30 -4.00 24.65
C ARG A 387 -5.94 -4.46 25.18
N LEU A 388 -5.62 -4.19 26.42
CA LEU A 388 -4.35 -4.60 27.05
C LEU A 388 -4.34 -6.08 27.44
N VAL A 389 -5.49 -6.67 27.82
CA VAL A 389 -5.58 -8.10 28.19
C VAL A 389 -5.16 -9.03 27.06
N PRO A 390 -5.61 -8.87 25.80
CA PRO A 390 -5.12 -9.65 24.67
C PRO A 390 -3.75 -9.18 24.14
N ARG A 391 -3.10 -8.25 24.83
CA ARG A 391 -1.82 -7.67 24.43
C ARG A 391 -1.85 -7.06 23.01
N PHE A 392 -2.89 -6.27 22.71
CA PHE A 392 -2.90 -5.45 21.48
C PHE A 392 -1.95 -4.26 21.59
N TYR A 393 -1.61 -3.89 22.83
CA TYR A 393 -0.57 -2.93 23.21
C TYR A 393 0.13 -3.48 24.45
N ASP A 394 1.40 -3.15 24.63
CA ASP A 394 2.12 -3.42 25.88
C ASP A 394 1.84 -2.32 26.91
N VAL A 395 1.76 -2.68 28.17
CA VAL A 395 1.63 -1.72 29.27
C VAL A 395 2.88 -0.85 29.39
N THR A 396 2.70 0.41 29.81
CA THR A 396 3.82 1.33 30.06
C THR A 396 4.54 0.95 31.35
N ASP A 397 3.78 0.61 32.43
CA ASP A 397 4.30 0.08 33.68
C ASP A 397 3.34 -0.97 34.23
N GLY A 398 3.83 -1.78 35.18
CA GLY A 398 3.08 -2.91 35.72
C GLY A 398 3.08 -4.14 34.79
N LYS A 399 2.11 -5.02 35.01
CA LYS A 399 1.94 -6.25 34.20
C LYS A 399 0.50 -6.77 34.20
N ILE A 400 0.19 -7.52 33.15
CA ILE A 400 -1.05 -8.31 33.04
C ILE A 400 -0.66 -9.78 32.95
N CYS A 401 -1.30 -10.61 33.76
CA CYS A 401 -1.04 -12.04 33.80
C CYS A 401 -2.30 -12.83 33.49
N ILE A 402 -2.14 -13.95 32.76
CA ILE A 402 -3.16 -14.97 32.56
C ILE A 402 -2.67 -16.27 33.18
N ASP A 403 -3.46 -16.83 34.14
CA ASP A 403 -3.10 -18.02 34.91
C ASP A 403 -1.70 -17.90 35.57
N GLY A 404 -1.34 -16.68 36.03
CA GLY A 404 -0.06 -16.36 36.66
C GLY A 404 1.10 -16.09 35.72
N LEU A 405 0.95 -16.24 34.42
CA LEU A 405 1.98 -15.92 33.40
C LEU A 405 1.78 -14.51 32.83
N ASP A 406 2.82 -13.70 32.86
CA ASP A 406 2.80 -12.36 32.23
C ASP A 406 2.55 -12.51 30.71
N VAL A 407 1.60 -11.76 30.16
CA VAL A 407 1.25 -11.80 28.72
C VAL A 407 2.43 -11.48 27.80
N ARG A 408 3.47 -10.81 28.31
CA ARG A 408 4.71 -10.53 27.56
C ARG A 408 5.65 -11.75 27.46
N GLN A 409 5.46 -12.75 28.32
CA GLN A 409 6.27 -13.99 28.35
C GLN A 409 5.61 -15.15 27.63
N VAL A 410 4.41 -14.95 27.07
CA VAL A 410 3.71 -15.97 26.26
C VAL A 410 3.70 -15.59 24.78
N THR A 411 3.58 -16.58 23.90
CA THR A 411 3.49 -16.31 22.46
C THR A 411 2.15 -15.63 22.15
N GLN A 412 2.17 -14.61 21.29
CA GLN A 412 0.95 -13.88 20.89
C GLN A 412 -0.09 -14.82 20.27
N GLU A 413 0.36 -15.80 19.49
CA GLU A 413 -0.51 -16.79 18.87
C GLU A 413 -1.32 -17.57 19.91
N SER A 414 -0.66 -18.13 20.95
CA SER A 414 -1.34 -18.89 22.01
C SER A 414 -2.24 -18.00 22.87
N LEU A 415 -1.81 -16.75 23.14
CA LEU A 415 -2.60 -15.77 23.86
C LEU A 415 -3.88 -15.40 23.08
N HIS A 416 -3.75 -15.11 21.80
CA HIS A 416 -4.89 -14.78 20.96
C HIS A 416 -5.82 -15.98 20.73
N HIS A 417 -5.31 -17.21 20.71
CA HIS A 417 -6.17 -18.41 20.70
C HIS A 417 -7.00 -18.54 21.96
N ALA A 418 -6.44 -18.20 23.12
CA ALA A 418 -7.11 -18.30 24.42
C ALA A 418 -8.16 -17.19 24.66
N ILE A 419 -8.14 -16.09 23.92
CA ILE A 419 -9.02 -14.94 24.13
C ILE A 419 -9.93 -14.72 22.92
N GLY A 420 -11.24 -14.62 23.15
CA GLY A 420 -12.23 -14.20 22.16
C GLY A 420 -12.67 -12.76 22.41
N VAL A 421 -12.65 -11.92 21.38
CA VAL A 421 -13.05 -10.52 21.47
C VAL A 421 -14.26 -10.28 20.56
N VAL A 422 -15.38 -9.88 21.13
CA VAL A 422 -16.55 -9.36 20.40
C VAL A 422 -16.46 -7.84 20.43
N GLN A 423 -16.19 -7.23 19.27
CA GLN A 423 -16.01 -5.77 19.14
C GLN A 423 -17.33 -5.06 18.89
N GLN A 424 -17.40 -3.80 19.30
CA GLN A 424 -18.53 -2.91 19.05
C GLN A 424 -18.76 -2.74 17.54
N ASP A 425 -17.74 -2.38 16.78
CA ASP A 425 -17.79 -2.27 15.33
C ASP A 425 -17.36 -3.59 14.70
N VAL A 426 -18.35 -4.37 14.27
CA VAL A 426 -18.13 -5.68 13.67
C VAL A 426 -17.56 -5.54 12.26
N PHE A 427 -16.38 -6.09 12.04
CA PHE A 427 -15.79 -6.21 10.72
C PHE A 427 -16.10 -7.58 10.09
N LEU A 428 -16.72 -7.57 8.90
CA LEU A 428 -16.89 -8.74 8.05
C LEU A 428 -16.06 -8.60 6.78
N PHE A 429 -15.38 -9.67 6.42
CA PHE A 429 -14.66 -9.73 5.15
C PHE A 429 -15.66 -9.80 3.98
N ALA A 430 -15.29 -9.23 2.84
CA ALA A 430 -16.04 -9.29 1.60
C ALA A 430 -16.02 -10.73 1.02
N ASP A 431 -16.79 -11.61 1.64
CA ASP A 431 -16.86 -13.05 1.38
C ASP A 431 -18.26 -13.58 1.74
N THR A 432 -18.48 -14.89 1.73
CA THR A 432 -19.73 -15.50 2.13
C THR A 432 -19.93 -15.48 3.65
N ILE A 433 -21.17 -15.66 4.12
CA ILE A 433 -21.48 -15.79 5.54
C ILE A 433 -20.75 -17.00 6.13
N GLY A 434 -20.77 -18.14 5.44
CA GLY A 434 -20.11 -19.37 5.88
C GLY A 434 -18.59 -19.16 6.08
N ASN A 435 -17.91 -18.50 5.15
CA ASN A 435 -16.49 -18.20 5.25
C ASN A 435 -16.21 -17.17 6.36
N ASN A 436 -17.08 -16.19 6.55
CA ASN A 436 -16.97 -15.25 7.66
C ASN A 436 -17.07 -15.94 9.03
N ILE A 437 -17.94 -16.94 9.20
CA ILE A 437 -18.01 -17.74 10.45
C ILE A 437 -16.78 -18.64 10.57
N ARG A 438 -16.39 -19.32 9.47
CA ARG A 438 -15.20 -20.20 9.42
C ARG A 438 -13.90 -19.52 9.82
N TYR A 439 -13.83 -18.16 9.68
CA TYR A 439 -12.67 -17.39 10.11
C TYR A 439 -12.28 -17.63 11.58
N GLY A 440 -13.24 -18.02 12.45
CA GLY A 440 -12.95 -18.39 13.84
C GLY A 440 -12.16 -19.69 14.00
N LYS A 441 -12.29 -20.62 13.03
CA LYS A 441 -11.57 -21.91 12.98
C LYS A 441 -11.51 -22.35 11.50
N PRO A 442 -10.41 -22.07 10.78
CA PRO A 442 -10.30 -22.31 9.33
C PRO A 442 -10.57 -23.75 8.88
N GLU A 443 -10.22 -24.75 9.72
CA GLU A 443 -10.43 -26.16 9.48
C GLU A 443 -11.86 -26.66 9.84
N ALA A 444 -12.78 -25.79 10.25
CA ALA A 444 -14.11 -26.18 10.70
C ALA A 444 -14.93 -26.81 9.58
N THR A 445 -15.62 -27.89 9.92
CA THR A 445 -16.61 -28.53 9.04
C THR A 445 -17.86 -27.67 8.91
N MET A 446 -18.68 -27.91 7.87
CA MET A 446 -19.94 -27.19 7.71
C MET A 446 -20.90 -27.46 8.86
N GLU A 447 -20.87 -28.64 9.46
CA GLU A 447 -21.67 -28.99 10.63
C GLU A 447 -21.31 -28.16 11.86
N GLU A 448 -20.01 -27.93 12.10
CA GLU A 448 -19.51 -27.04 13.16
C GLU A 448 -19.95 -25.59 12.92
N ILE A 449 -19.91 -25.12 11.67
CA ILE A 449 -20.35 -23.77 11.28
C ILE A 449 -21.86 -23.62 11.54
N ILE A 450 -22.66 -24.59 11.13
CA ILE A 450 -24.12 -24.61 11.36
C ILE A 450 -24.42 -24.62 12.87
N SER A 451 -23.70 -25.42 13.65
CA SER A 451 -23.83 -25.46 15.11
C SER A 451 -23.52 -24.09 15.75
N ALA A 452 -22.44 -23.45 15.32
CA ALA A 452 -22.07 -22.11 15.79
C ALA A 452 -23.11 -21.05 15.41
N ALA A 453 -23.66 -21.11 14.20
CA ALA A 453 -24.71 -20.22 13.74
C ALA A 453 -26.01 -20.37 14.54
N LYS A 454 -26.41 -21.60 14.89
CA LYS A 454 -27.57 -21.88 15.74
C LYS A 454 -27.38 -21.30 17.14
N ARG A 455 -26.21 -21.52 17.76
CA ARG A 455 -25.88 -20.97 19.07
C ARG A 455 -25.82 -19.44 19.10
N ALA A 456 -25.49 -18.82 17.99
CA ALA A 456 -25.45 -17.37 17.81
C ALA A 456 -26.81 -16.78 17.37
N GLU A 457 -27.89 -17.56 17.34
CA GLU A 457 -29.26 -17.12 16.98
C GLU A 457 -29.32 -16.47 15.59
N ILE A 458 -28.46 -16.92 14.62
CA ILE A 458 -28.41 -16.36 13.25
C ILE A 458 -28.79 -17.41 12.18
N TYR A 459 -28.92 -18.68 12.54
CA TYR A 459 -29.17 -19.76 11.58
C TYR A 459 -30.44 -19.57 10.76
N ASP A 460 -31.55 -19.22 11.39
CA ASP A 460 -32.84 -19.04 10.70
C ASP A 460 -32.78 -17.86 9.73
N ASP A 461 -32.17 -16.74 10.15
CA ASP A 461 -31.96 -15.59 9.26
C ASP A 461 -31.12 -15.97 8.03
N ILE A 462 -30.09 -16.83 8.20
CA ILE A 462 -29.26 -17.32 7.10
C ILE A 462 -30.06 -18.19 6.14
N MET A 463 -30.91 -19.08 6.68
CA MET A 463 -31.72 -19.99 5.86
C MET A 463 -32.87 -19.30 5.12
N GLU A 464 -33.28 -18.11 5.55
CA GLU A 464 -34.22 -17.26 4.82
C GLU A 464 -33.57 -16.52 3.63
N MET A 465 -32.23 -16.46 3.58
CA MET A 465 -31.50 -15.84 2.46
C MET A 465 -31.45 -16.79 1.26
N PRO A 466 -31.53 -16.27 0.01
CA PRO A 466 -31.55 -17.10 -1.20
C PRO A 466 -30.43 -18.12 -1.31
N ASP A 467 -29.20 -17.73 -0.91
CA ASP A 467 -27.98 -18.55 -1.02
C ASP A 467 -27.54 -19.15 0.33
N GLY A 468 -28.33 -18.97 1.40
CA GLY A 468 -28.01 -19.49 2.72
C GLY A 468 -26.62 -19.09 3.20
N PHE A 469 -25.78 -20.06 3.60
CA PHE A 469 -24.39 -19.82 4.04
C PHE A 469 -23.47 -19.30 2.94
N ASP A 470 -23.81 -19.47 1.67
CA ASP A 470 -23.05 -18.96 0.53
C ASP A 470 -23.42 -17.52 0.16
N THR A 471 -24.37 -16.91 0.89
CA THR A 471 -24.75 -15.51 0.72
C THR A 471 -23.54 -14.60 0.92
N TYR A 472 -23.23 -13.78 -0.10
CA TYR A 472 -22.15 -12.79 -0.07
C TYR A 472 -22.54 -11.57 0.78
N VAL A 473 -21.67 -11.16 1.70
CA VAL A 473 -22.00 -10.10 2.68
C VAL A 473 -21.69 -8.68 2.23
N GLY A 474 -20.98 -8.50 1.10
CA GLY A 474 -20.50 -7.20 0.64
C GLY A 474 -19.30 -6.67 1.43
N GLU A 475 -18.75 -5.53 1.00
CA GLU A 475 -17.66 -4.88 1.73
C GLU A 475 -18.11 -4.49 3.14
N ARG A 476 -17.34 -4.91 4.17
CA ARG A 476 -17.65 -4.68 5.59
C ARG A 476 -19.08 -5.12 5.97
N GLY A 477 -19.64 -6.09 5.25
CA GLY A 477 -20.98 -6.60 5.50
C GLY A 477 -22.11 -5.60 5.17
N THR A 478 -21.93 -4.70 4.19
CA THR A 478 -22.93 -3.65 3.85
C THR A 478 -24.29 -4.19 3.46
N LEU A 479 -24.38 -5.45 3.06
CA LEU A 479 -25.65 -6.10 2.67
C LEU A 479 -26.42 -6.69 3.86
N LEU A 480 -25.86 -6.66 5.08
CA LEU A 480 -26.45 -7.21 6.28
C LEU A 480 -26.88 -6.10 7.27
N SER A 481 -27.91 -6.41 8.08
CA SER A 481 -28.30 -5.55 9.19
C SER A 481 -27.22 -5.56 10.30
N GLY A 482 -27.21 -4.54 11.16
CA GLY A 482 -26.29 -4.46 12.30
C GLY A 482 -26.37 -5.67 13.21
N GLY A 483 -27.58 -6.14 13.51
CA GLY A 483 -27.81 -7.33 14.34
C GLY A 483 -27.34 -8.63 13.69
N GLN A 484 -27.49 -8.78 12.38
CA GLN A 484 -26.95 -9.94 11.65
C GLN A 484 -25.42 -9.96 11.69
N LYS A 485 -24.77 -8.82 11.43
CA LYS A 485 -23.30 -8.70 11.54
C LYS A 485 -22.80 -9.13 12.92
N GLN A 486 -23.46 -8.63 13.96
CA GLN A 486 -23.07 -8.92 15.34
C GLN A 486 -23.23 -10.40 15.68
N ARG A 487 -24.36 -11.03 15.29
CA ARG A 487 -24.56 -12.47 15.51
C ARG A 487 -23.59 -13.34 14.69
N ILE A 488 -23.20 -12.92 13.50
CA ILE A 488 -22.11 -13.60 12.73
C ILE A 488 -20.78 -13.49 13.48
N SER A 489 -20.46 -12.33 14.06
CA SER A 489 -19.27 -12.17 14.90
C SER A 489 -19.30 -13.07 16.15
N ILE A 490 -20.47 -13.19 16.78
CA ILE A 490 -20.66 -14.11 17.92
C ILE A 490 -20.49 -15.56 17.46
N ALA A 491 -21.00 -15.95 16.29
CA ALA A 491 -20.80 -17.29 15.72
C ALA A 491 -19.32 -17.63 15.49
N ARG A 492 -18.49 -16.65 15.04
CA ARG A 492 -17.04 -16.81 14.96
C ARG A 492 -16.42 -17.19 16.31
N ILE A 493 -16.85 -16.56 17.40
CA ILE A 493 -16.32 -16.81 18.73
C ILE A 493 -16.83 -18.17 19.27
N PHE A 494 -18.07 -18.54 19.01
CA PHE A 494 -18.56 -19.89 19.32
C PHE A 494 -17.71 -20.98 18.66
N LEU A 495 -17.35 -20.77 17.39
CA LEU A 495 -16.54 -21.70 16.60
C LEU A 495 -15.10 -21.78 17.12
N LYS A 496 -14.51 -20.62 17.50
CA LYS A 496 -13.18 -20.52 18.11
C LYS A 496 -13.13 -21.15 19.50
N ASN A 497 -14.19 -21.05 20.28
CA ASN A 497 -14.37 -21.61 21.64
C ASN A 497 -13.28 -21.25 22.66
N PRO A 498 -12.92 -19.99 22.88
CA PRO A 498 -11.87 -19.58 23.79
C PRO A 498 -12.31 -19.63 25.25
N PRO A 499 -11.40 -19.88 26.24
CA PRO A 499 -11.70 -19.87 27.68
C PRO A 499 -11.91 -18.46 28.25
N ILE A 500 -11.42 -17.41 27.61
CA ILE A 500 -11.55 -16.01 28.04
C ILE A 500 -12.31 -15.22 26.97
N LEU A 501 -13.24 -14.37 27.42
CA LEU A 501 -14.04 -13.51 26.57
C LEU A 501 -13.90 -12.04 26.95
N ILE A 502 -13.81 -11.20 25.94
CA ILE A 502 -13.92 -9.75 26.07
C ILE A 502 -15.09 -9.30 25.19
N LEU A 503 -16.12 -8.75 25.81
CA LEU A 503 -17.33 -8.31 25.15
C LEU A 503 -17.40 -6.77 25.22
N ASP A 504 -17.25 -6.10 24.09
CA ASP A 504 -17.49 -4.66 23.98
C ASP A 504 -18.94 -4.47 23.52
N GLU A 505 -19.82 -4.02 24.43
CA GLU A 505 -21.26 -4.00 24.27
C GLU A 505 -21.70 -2.98 23.21
N ALA A 506 -22.12 -3.48 22.06
CA ALA A 506 -22.66 -2.67 20.99
C ALA A 506 -24.06 -3.11 20.59
N THR A 507 -25.03 -2.62 21.30
CA THR A 507 -26.44 -2.82 20.96
C THR A 507 -27.20 -1.49 20.79
N SER A 508 -26.49 -0.37 20.60
CA SER A 508 -27.12 0.91 20.27
C SER A 508 -27.75 0.87 18.90
N ALA A 509 -29.05 1.23 18.82
CA ALA A 509 -29.88 1.32 17.59
C ALA A 509 -30.37 0.00 16.97
N LEU A 510 -30.57 -1.06 17.77
CA LEU A 510 -31.25 -2.29 17.33
C LEU A 510 -32.68 -2.34 17.85
N ASP A 511 -33.55 -3.04 17.12
CA ASP A 511 -34.89 -3.34 17.63
C ASP A 511 -34.87 -4.33 18.80
N SER A 512 -35.88 -4.31 19.64
CA SER A 512 -35.90 -5.09 20.89
C SER A 512 -35.87 -6.61 20.69
N VAL A 513 -36.36 -7.13 19.55
CA VAL A 513 -36.33 -8.57 19.25
C VAL A 513 -34.91 -9.01 18.88
N THR A 514 -34.26 -8.28 17.98
CA THR A 514 -32.86 -8.52 17.59
C THR A 514 -31.93 -8.37 18.78
N GLU A 515 -32.18 -7.39 19.65
CA GLU A 515 -31.44 -7.19 20.90
C GLU A 515 -31.53 -8.39 21.83
N ALA A 516 -32.76 -8.93 22.02
CA ALA A 516 -32.99 -10.11 22.87
C ALA A 516 -32.23 -11.35 22.34
N LYS A 517 -32.22 -11.55 21.02
CA LYS A 517 -31.44 -12.63 20.37
C LYS A 517 -29.94 -12.49 20.60
N ILE A 518 -29.40 -11.28 20.44
CA ILE A 518 -27.98 -11.01 20.67
C ILE A 518 -27.61 -11.23 22.14
N GLN A 519 -28.43 -10.76 23.09
CA GLN A 519 -28.21 -10.94 24.51
C GLN A 519 -28.23 -12.44 24.87
N SER A 520 -29.22 -13.19 24.37
CA SER A 520 -29.30 -14.65 24.56
C SER A 520 -28.03 -15.35 24.05
N ALA A 521 -27.54 -14.96 22.87
CA ALA A 521 -26.31 -15.52 22.30
C ALA A 521 -25.07 -15.16 23.11
N LEU A 522 -24.96 -13.92 23.65
CA LEU A 522 -23.85 -13.50 24.50
C LEU A 522 -23.89 -14.20 25.86
N ASP A 523 -25.05 -14.33 26.48
CA ASP A 523 -25.22 -15.06 27.75
C ASP A 523 -24.84 -16.54 27.57
N ALA A 524 -25.29 -17.19 26.50
CA ALA A 524 -24.89 -18.56 26.15
C ALA A 524 -23.39 -18.69 25.85
N LEU A 525 -22.78 -17.64 25.28
CA LEU A 525 -21.35 -17.61 25.01
C LEU A 525 -20.54 -17.49 26.32
N ALA A 526 -21.01 -16.72 27.30
CA ALA A 526 -20.30 -16.47 28.55
C ALA A 526 -20.28 -17.69 29.50
N VAL A 527 -21.21 -18.63 29.36
CA VAL A 527 -21.31 -19.80 30.25
C VAL A 527 -19.98 -20.59 30.30
N GLY A 528 -19.43 -20.73 31.53
CA GLY A 528 -18.21 -21.50 31.80
C GLY A 528 -16.91 -20.85 31.32
N ARG A 529 -16.95 -19.54 30.99
CA ARG A 529 -15.77 -18.77 30.54
C ARG A 529 -15.56 -17.56 31.43
N THR A 530 -14.29 -17.17 31.57
CA THR A 530 -13.96 -15.90 32.20
C THR A 530 -14.32 -14.76 31.25
N THR A 531 -15.18 -13.84 31.69
CA THR A 531 -15.76 -12.84 30.79
C THR A 531 -15.57 -11.42 31.34
N LEU A 532 -14.95 -10.55 30.54
CA LEU A 532 -14.90 -9.10 30.76
C LEU A 532 -15.91 -8.43 29.83
N ILE A 533 -16.85 -7.65 30.36
CA ILE A 533 -17.90 -7.00 29.58
C ILE A 533 -17.82 -5.48 29.80
N ILE A 534 -17.60 -4.72 28.73
CA ILE A 534 -17.80 -3.26 28.79
C ILE A 534 -19.29 -3.03 28.70
N ALA A 535 -19.92 -2.74 29.84
CA ALA A 535 -21.37 -2.72 29.93
C ALA A 535 -21.92 -1.28 29.90
N HIS A 536 -22.83 -1.05 28.95
CA HIS A 536 -23.64 0.16 28.86
C HIS A 536 -25.10 -0.08 29.25
N ARG A 537 -25.50 -1.35 29.45
CA ARG A 537 -26.88 -1.74 29.75
C ARG A 537 -27.05 -2.28 31.17
N LEU A 538 -28.20 -1.97 31.75
CA LEU A 538 -28.54 -2.37 33.10
C LEU A 538 -28.63 -3.89 33.27
N SER A 539 -29.26 -4.59 32.32
CA SER A 539 -29.41 -6.04 32.34
C SER A 539 -28.07 -6.76 32.44
N THR A 540 -27.12 -6.36 31.60
CA THR A 540 -25.78 -6.91 31.59
C THR A 540 -25.02 -6.62 32.89
N ILE A 541 -25.15 -5.39 33.40
CA ILE A 541 -24.50 -4.97 34.65
C ILE A 541 -25.05 -5.75 35.85
N ARG A 542 -26.36 -5.99 35.93
CA ARG A 542 -26.99 -6.70 37.05
C ARG A 542 -26.66 -8.19 37.09
N ASN A 543 -26.45 -8.80 35.96
CA ASN A 543 -26.13 -10.22 35.84
C ASN A 543 -24.64 -10.53 36.04
N ALA A 544 -23.78 -9.50 36.09
CA ALA A 544 -22.36 -9.67 36.35
C ALA A 544 -22.13 -10.00 37.83
N GLU A 545 -21.25 -10.95 38.12
CA GLU A 545 -20.87 -11.36 39.47
C GLU A 545 -20.08 -10.26 40.21
N ARG A 546 -19.36 -9.42 39.43
CA ARG A 546 -18.57 -8.31 39.95
C ARG A 546 -18.57 -7.15 38.98
N ILE A 547 -18.48 -5.94 39.47
CA ILE A 547 -18.47 -4.71 38.65
C ILE A 547 -17.22 -3.91 39.02
N PHE A 548 -16.48 -3.47 38.01
CA PHE A 548 -15.42 -2.49 38.13
C PHE A 548 -15.89 -1.15 37.59
N VAL A 549 -15.82 -0.12 38.42
CA VAL A 549 -16.15 1.25 38.03
C VAL A 549 -14.88 1.98 37.72
N VAL A 550 -14.64 2.22 36.42
CA VAL A 550 -13.45 2.91 35.91
C VAL A 550 -13.72 4.40 35.78
N HIS A 551 -12.93 5.22 36.44
CA HIS A 551 -13.01 6.68 36.39
C HIS A 551 -11.60 7.27 36.39
N ASP A 552 -11.33 8.21 35.52
CA ASP A 552 -10.04 8.90 35.37
C ASP A 552 -8.84 7.93 35.36
N GLY A 553 -8.96 6.86 34.57
CA GLY A 553 -7.90 5.87 34.38
C GLY A 553 -7.68 4.91 35.55
N ARG A 554 -8.52 4.94 36.60
CA ARG A 554 -8.39 4.07 37.81
C ARG A 554 -9.67 3.28 38.06
N ILE A 555 -9.57 2.18 38.81
CA ILE A 555 -10.74 1.49 39.37
C ILE A 555 -11.15 2.23 40.62
N ALA A 556 -12.18 3.07 40.51
CA ALA A 556 -12.68 3.90 41.64
C ALA A 556 -13.53 3.10 42.60
N GLU A 557 -14.33 2.16 42.14
CA GLU A 557 -15.21 1.31 42.96
C GLU A 557 -15.23 -0.11 42.41
N GLU A 558 -15.43 -1.06 43.28
CA GLU A 558 -15.51 -2.47 42.97
C GLU A 558 -16.48 -3.18 43.92
N GLY A 559 -17.31 -4.09 43.38
CA GLY A 559 -18.29 -4.85 44.17
C GLY A 559 -19.40 -5.45 43.32
N THR A 560 -20.42 -6.02 43.97
CA THR A 560 -21.65 -6.44 43.33
C THR A 560 -22.60 -5.26 43.06
N HIS A 561 -23.59 -5.44 42.22
CA HIS A 561 -24.60 -4.41 41.97
C HIS A 561 -25.24 -3.88 43.27
N GLU A 562 -25.63 -4.78 44.18
CA GLU A 562 -26.28 -4.40 45.43
C GLU A 562 -25.36 -3.67 46.40
N GLU A 563 -24.10 -4.08 46.48
CA GLU A 563 -23.08 -3.42 47.33
C GLU A 563 -22.81 -2.01 46.84
N LEU A 564 -22.58 -1.82 45.55
CA LEU A 564 -22.29 -0.53 44.97
C LEU A 564 -23.47 0.44 45.04
N MET A 565 -24.71 -0.06 44.87
CA MET A 565 -25.92 0.75 45.07
C MET A 565 -26.06 1.20 46.53
N ARG A 566 -25.74 0.33 47.51
CA ARG A 566 -25.81 0.68 48.96
C ARG A 566 -24.74 1.71 49.35
N ARG A 567 -23.56 1.67 48.73
CA ARG A 567 -22.50 2.67 48.97
C ARG A 567 -22.87 4.07 48.49
N ASN A 568 -23.86 4.19 47.60
CA ASN A 568 -24.35 5.44 47.01
C ASN A 568 -23.22 6.34 46.47
N GLY A 569 -22.21 5.72 45.89
CA GLY A 569 -21.03 6.36 45.30
C GLY A 569 -21.17 6.68 43.81
N LEU A 570 -20.04 6.64 43.10
CA LEU A 570 -19.99 6.94 41.68
C LEU A 570 -20.88 6.01 40.83
N TYR A 571 -20.90 4.71 41.15
CA TYR A 571 -21.77 3.73 40.47
C TYR A 571 -23.25 4.12 40.58
N ALA A 572 -23.72 4.44 41.79
CA ALA A 572 -25.11 4.83 42.02
C ALA A 572 -25.46 6.13 41.27
N SER A 573 -24.53 7.09 41.24
CA SER A 573 -24.67 8.34 40.49
C SER A 573 -24.83 8.09 39.00
N LEU A 574 -23.93 7.29 38.39
CA LEU A 574 -23.99 6.90 36.97
C LEU A 574 -25.31 6.21 36.64
N ARG A 575 -25.79 5.37 37.53
CA ARG A 575 -27.07 4.67 37.38
C ARG A 575 -28.28 5.58 37.43
N ASN A 576 -28.31 6.52 38.35
CA ASN A 576 -29.42 7.47 38.48
C ASN A 576 -29.53 8.38 37.24
N THR A 577 -28.41 8.80 36.69
CA THR A 577 -28.38 9.60 35.42
C THR A 577 -28.97 8.80 34.27
N GLN A 578 -28.59 7.52 34.08
CA GLN A 578 -29.13 6.65 33.03
C GLN A 578 -30.62 6.35 33.18
N ASN A 579 -31.18 6.31 34.38
CA ASN A 579 -32.60 6.13 34.61
C ASN A 579 -33.40 7.37 34.29
N LEU A 580 -32.85 8.57 34.49
CA LEU A 580 -33.51 9.84 34.13
C LEU A 580 -33.62 10.02 32.62
N ASP A 581 -32.66 9.55 31.84
CA ASP A 581 -32.70 9.60 30.37
C ASP A 581 -33.71 8.59 29.75
N ARG A 582 -34.10 7.54 30.48
CA ARG A 582 -35.12 6.58 30.02
C ARG A 582 -36.56 6.95 30.39
N GLN A 583 -36.74 7.93 31.27
CA GLN A 583 -38.06 8.43 31.67
C GLN A 583 -38.51 9.69 30.90
N LYS A 584 -37.64 10.24 30.06
CA LYS A 584 -37.94 11.26 29.04
C LYS A 584 -38.11 10.62 27.66
#